data_9f6c1a5bca97691d913b0d3e16e157f1
#
_entry.id   9f6c1a5bca97691d913b0d3e16e157f1
#
_cell.length_a   1.000
_cell.length_b   1.000
_cell.length_c   1.000
_cell.angle_alpha   90.00
_cell.angle_beta   90.00
_cell.angle_gamma   90.00
#
_symmetry.space_group_name_H-M   'P 1'
#
loop_
_entity.id
_entity.type
_entity.pdbx_description
1 polymer ?
#
loop_
_entity_poly.entity_id
_entity_poly.type
_entity_poly.pdbx_seq_one_letter_code
_entity_poly.pdbx_strand_id
1 'polypeptide(L)' 'MNEDIAELGCKVLHQWATLGEFDFVNVVEAPDVATVAKVSVSLGARGSTRIETLPALDVEDFLRALE' A
#
# COMPACT_ATOMS: atom_id res chain seq x y z
N MET A 1 -1.42 -12.29 4.79
CA MET A 1 -1.11 -11.01 4.14
C MET A 1 -0.78 -9.90 5.13
N ASN A 2 -1.61 -9.69 6.15
CA ASN A 2 -1.37 -8.62 7.13
C ASN A 2 -0.09 -8.81 7.94
N GLU A 3 0.22 -10.04 8.31
CA GLU A 3 1.45 -10.35 9.03
C GLU A 3 2.70 -10.04 8.23
N ASP A 4 2.67 -10.33 6.94
CA ASP A 4 3.79 -10.04 6.03
C ASP A 4 4.02 -8.55 5.91
N ILE A 5 2.95 -7.77 5.82
CA ILE A 5 3.02 -6.32 5.73
C ILE A 5 3.62 -5.74 7.01
N ALA A 6 3.19 -6.24 8.16
CA ALA A 6 3.70 -5.79 9.45
C ALA A 6 5.18 -6.13 9.63
N GLU A 7 5.61 -7.32 9.22
CA GLU A 7 7.00 -7.75 9.31
C GLU A 7 7.93 -6.88 8.46
N LEU A 8 7.42 -6.32 7.37
CA LEU A 8 8.20 -5.45 6.50
C LEU A 8 8.20 -3.98 6.96
N GLY A 9 7.59 -3.69 8.10
CA GLY A 9 7.64 -2.36 8.71
C GLY A 9 6.49 -1.45 8.33
N CYS A 10 5.42 -1.99 7.79
CA CYS A 10 4.23 -1.24 7.41
C CYS A 10 3.07 -1.53 8.35
N LYS A 11 2.16 -0.58 8.48
CA LYS A 11 0.95 -0.73 9.27
C LYS A 11 -0.26 -0.64 8.36
N VAL A 12 -1.13 -1.64 8.40
CA VAL A 12 -2.38 -1.63 7.66
C VAL A 12 -3.40 -0.80 8.43
N LEU A 13 -3.86 0.28 7.83
CA LEU A 13 -4.85 1.17 8.45
C LEU A 13 -6.28 0.76 8.10
N HIS A 14 -6.50 0.40 6.85
CA HIS A 14 -7.82 -0.01 6.35
C HIS A 14 -7.67 -1.08 5.31
N GLN A 15 -8.64 -1.99 5.27
CA GLN A 15 -8.73 -3.03 4.24
C GLN A 15 -10.18 -3.15 3.79
N TRP A 16 -10.37 -3.22 2.47
CA TRP A 16 -11.68 -3.45 1.89
C TRP A 16 -11.59 -4.54 0.82
N ALA A 17 -12.61 -5.40 0.80
CA ALA A 17 -12.84 -6.28 -0.34
C ALA A 17 -13.75 -5.53 -1.32
N THR A 18 -13.39 -5.50 -2.59
CA THR A 18 -14.13 -4.75 -3.59
C THR A 18 -14.62 -5.66 -4.72
N LEU A 19 -15.61 -5.17 -5.45
CA LEU A 19 -16.08 -5.81 -6.67
C LEU A 19 -15.73 -4.87 -7.83
N GLY A 20 -14.92 -5.35 -8.75
CA GLY A 20 -14.49 -4.54 -9.87
C GLY A 20 -13.08 -4.87 -10.29
N GLU A 21 -12.33 -3.87 -10.73
CA GLU A 21 -10.96 -4.06 -11.22
C GLU A 21 -10.02 -4.63 -10.15
N PHE A 22 -10.19 -4.21 -8.91
CA PHE A 22 -9.38 -4.68 -7.80
C PHE A 22 -10.21 -5.54 -6.87
N ASP A 23 -9.65 -6.64 -6.39
CA ASP A 23 -10.31 -7.51 -5.43
C ASP A 23 -10.24 -6.95 -4.01
N PHE A 24 -9.10 -6.33 -3.68
CA PHE A 24 -8.87 -5.75 -2.36
C PHE A 24 -8.20 -4.40 -2.50
N VAL A 25 -8.58 -3.49 -1.62
CA VAL A 25 -7.91 -2.19 -1.47
C VAL A 25 -7.44 -2.06 -0.04
N ASN A 26 -6.16 -1.76 0.16
CA ASN A 26 -5.57 -1.60 1.47
C ASN A 26 -4.92 -0.22 1.58
N VAL A 27 -5.17 0.46 2.70
CA VAL A 27 -4.44 1.68 3.04
C VAL A 27 -3.39 1.32 4.06
N VAL A 28 -2.14 1.61 3.74
CA VAL A 28 -0.98 1.18 4.52
C VAL A 28 -0.14 2.38 4.88
N GLU A 29 0.29 2.45 6.13
CA GLU A 29 1.25 3.44 6.60
C GLU A 29 2.64 2.83 6.60
N ALA A 30 3.62 3.53 6.03
CA ALA A 30 4.99 3.08 5.95
C ALA A 30 5.94 4.27 6.18
N PRO A 31 7.17 4.02 6.68
CA PRO A 31 8.12 5.10 6.91
C PRO A 31 8.60 5.77 5.62
N ASP A 32 8.60 5.05 4.51
CA ASP A 32 9.01 5.60 3.22
C ASP A 32 8.45 4.77 2.06
N VAL A 33 8.61 5.29 0.85
CA VAL A 33 8.14 4.64 -0.38
C VAL A 33 8.89 3.33 -0.63
N ALA A 34 10.17 3.28 -0.28
CA ALA A 34 10.97 2.07 -0.49
C ALA A 34 10.42 0.88 0.32
N THR A 35 9.94 1.13 1.54
CA THR A 35 9.34 0.09 2.37
C THR A 35 8.06 -0.46 1.74
N VAL A 36 7.22 0.42 1.21
CA VAL A 36 6.00 0.00 0.51
C VAL A 36 6.35 -0.79 -0.75
N ALA A 37 7.38 -0.37 -1.47
CA ALA A 37 7.84 -1.09 -2.66
C ALA A 37 8.28 -2.51 -2.31
N LYS A 38 8.96 -2.71 -1.19
CA LYS A 38 9.35 -4.05 -0.71
C LYS A 38 8.13 -4.92 -0.47
N VAL A 39 7.08 -4.36 0.13
CA VAL A 39 5.83 -5.09 0.37
C VAL A 39 5.23 -5.55 -0.95
N SER A 40 5.13 -4.65 -1.93
CA SER A 40 4.57 -4.97 -3.23
C SER A 40 5.35 -6.09 -3.93
N VAL A 41 6.67 -6.01 -3.93
CA VAL A 41 7.53 -7.01 -4.56
C VAL A 41 7.41 -8.35 -3.83
N SER A 42 7.45 -8.34 -2.50
CA SER A 42 7.40 -9.56 -1.70
C SER A 42 6.08 -10.31 -1.89
N LEU A 43 4.95 -9.59 -1.88
CA LEU A 43 3.65 -10.21 -2.06
C LEU A 43 3.44 -10.68 -3.51
N GLY A 44 3.90 -9.90 -4.48
CA GLY A 44 3.80 -10.27 -5.89
C GLY A 44 4.67 -11.47 -6.25
N ALA A 45 5.83 -11.61 -5.60
CA ALA A 45 6.76 -12.70 -5.86
C ALA A 45 6.18 -14.08 -5.49
N ARG A 46 5.16 -14.12 -4.64
CA ARG A 46 4.49 -15.37 -4.28
C ARG A 46 3.61 -15.92 -5.40
N GLY A 47 3.39 -15.14 -6.45
CA GLY A 47 2.67 -15.59 -7.64
C GLY A 47 1.16 -15.68 -7.51
N SER A 48 0.61 -15.44 -6.32
CA SER A 48 -0.82 -15.53 -6.07
C SER A 48 -1.54 -14.18 -6.14
N THR A 49 -0.79 -13.08 -6.19
CA THR A 49 -1.33 -11.74 -6.14
C THR A 49 -0.67 -10.84 -7.16
N ARG A 50 -1.45 -9.99 -7.77
CA ARG A 50 -0.97 -8.90 -8.60
C ARG A 50 -1.21 -7.61 -7.83
N ILE A 51 -0.15 -6.86 -7.56
CA ILE A 51 -0.24 -5.68 -6.69
C ILE A 51 0.08 -4.42 -7.48
N GLU A 52 -0.78 -3.42 -7.31
CA GLU A 52 -0.54 -2.08 -7.78
C GLU A 52 -0.47 -1.17 -6.57
N THR A 53 0.64 -0.45 -6.42
CA THR A 53 0.87 0.42 -5.28
C THR A 53 0.83 1.87 -5.72
N LEU A 54 -0.03 2.65 -5.05
CA LEU A 54 -0.18 4.08 -5.33
C LEU A 54 0.26 4.85 -4.10
N PRO A 55 1.34 5.66 -4.20
CA PRO A 55 1.70 6.56 -3.11
C PRO A 55 0.57 7.56 -2.86
N ALA A 56 0.26 7.81 -1.61
CA ALA A 56 -0.81 8.73 -1.25
C ALA A 56 -0.24 9.90 -0.44
N LEU A 57 -0.72 11.09 -0.76
CA LEU A 57 -0.42 12.31 -0.02
C LEU A 57 -1.69 12.83 0.62
N ASP A 58 -1.56 13.39 1.81
CA ASP A 58 -2.64 14.16 2.39
C ASP A 58 -2.96 15.35 1.48
N VAL A 59 -4.26 15.61 1.27
CA VAL A 59 -4.68 16.64 0.34
C VAL A 59 -4.12 18.02 0.73
N GLU A 60 -4.06 18.33 2.02
CA GLU A 60 -3.52 19.60 2.47
C GLU A 60 -2.03 19.73 2.18
N ASP A 61 -1.28 18.65 2.36
CA ASP A 61 0.15 18.62 2.04
C ASP A 61 0.39 18.79 0.55
N PHE A 62 -0.46 18.14 -0.25
CA PHE A 62 -0.38 18.24 -1.70
C PHE A 62 -0.65 19.69 -2.16
N LEU A 63 -1.68 20.33 -1.61
CA LEU A 63 -2.01 21.69 -1.96
C LEU A 63 -0.90 22.68 -1.55
N ARG A 64 -0.27 22.45 -0.42
CA ARG A 64 0.87 23.26 0.00
C ARG A 64 2.05 23.15 -0.94
N ALA A 65 2.29 21.97 -1.47
CA ALA A 65 3.39 21.74 -2.41
C ALA A 65 3.19 22.49 -3.73
N LEU A 66 1.95 22.87 -4.06
CA LEU A 66 1.63 23.61 -5.28
C LEU A 66 1.79 25.13 -5.14
N GLU A 67 1.99 25.64 -3.93
CA GLU A 67 2.16 27.06 -3.67
C GLU A 67 3.53 27.62 -4.09
#